data_da5f36e4c376dcadff581ce4570f6250
#
_entry.id   da5f36e4c376dcadff581ce4570f6250
#
_cell.length_a   1.000
_cell.length_b   1.000
_cell.length_c   1.000
_cell.angle_alpha   90.00
_cell.angle_beta   90.00
_cell.angle_gamma   90.00
#
_symmetry.space_group_name_H-M   'P 1'
#
loop_
_entity.id
_entity.type
_entity.pdbx_description
1 polymer ?
#
loop_
_entity_poly.entity_id
_entity_poly.type
_entity_poly.pdbx_seq_one_letter_code
_entity_poly.pdbx_strand_id
1 'polypeptide(L)'
;MTAFADLHHADAPLLLPNAWDHASALALAARGFPAVGTTSLGVAASAGLPDGAAATRDDTLRLALALGSQPFLLSVDAEGGFSDDPDEVAEFARQLWVAGAVGINLEDGLGPPGRHAAKIAAVKSAAPGLFVNARTDTYWLGGGDGDGDGYGDETETLRRLELYQQAGADGVFVPGLTEPRSIDALVKHLTTPLNVLYSPAGPAVPHLADLGVRRISLGSLLYRRALGAAVETMTAVAAGRTPQGTTPSYEEVQALSRPVLSHRAHG
;
A
#
# COMPACT_ATOMS: atom_id res chain seq x y z
N MET A 1 9.33 17.76 -7.58
CA MET A 1 8.65 16.53 -7.11
C MET A 1 8.79 16.44 -5.60
N THR A 2 7.94 15.69 -4.91
CA THR A 2 8.10 15.44 -3.46
C THR A 2 9.11 14.31 -3.26
N ALA A 3 9.75 14.24 -2.07
CA ALA A 3 10.70 13.15 -1.75
C ALA A 3 10.09 11.74 -1.95
N PHE A 4 8.78 11.59 -1.75
CA PHE A 4 8.10 10.31 -1.98
C PHE A 4 7.94 10.01 -3.48
N ALA A 5 7.62 11.02 -4.30
CA ALA A 5 7.57 10.86 -5.75
C ALA A 5 8.96 10.50 -6.33
N ASP A 6 10.02 11.11 -5.81
CA ASP A 6 11.40 10.85 -6.26
C ASP A 6 11.81 9.38 -6.06
N LEU A 7 11.28 8.69 -5.03
CA LEU A 7 11.51 7.25 -4.82
C LEU A 7 10.94 6.37 -5.94
N HIS A 8 9.91 6.84 -6.67
CA HIS A 8 9.33 6.11 -7.80
C HIS A 8 10.08 6.34 -9.12
N HIS A 9 11.05 7.24 -9.13
CA HIS A 9 11.89 7.57 -10.28
C HIS A 9 13.38 7.22 -10.07
N ALA A 10 13.70 6.54 -8.97
CA ALA A 10 15.02 6.03 -8.69
C ALA A 10 15.41 4.86 -9.61
N ASP A 11 16.70 4.50 -9.67
CA ASP A 11 17.21 3.40 -10.50
C ASP A 11 16.60 2.05 -10.10
N ALA A 12 16.43 1.81 -8.79
CA ALA A 12 15.77 0.62 -8.26
C ALA A 12 14.30 0.91 -7.92
N PRO A 13 13.40 -0.07 -8.07
CA PRO A 13 12.01 0.11 -7.66
C PRO A 13 11.88 0.32 -6.15
N LEU A 14 10.94 1.19 -5.75
CA LEU A 14 10.57 1.35 -4.35
C LEU A 14 9.97 0.04 -3.83
N LEU A 15 10.69 -0.67 -2.96
CA LEU A 15 10.11 -1.78 -2.19
C LEU A 15 9.40 -1.19 -0.99
N LEU A 16 8.06 -1.24 -1.00
CA LEU A 16 7.21 -0.63 0.03
C LEU A 16 6.62 -1.71 0.95
N PRO A 17 7.18 -1.89 2.17
CA PRO A 17 6.57 -2.77 3.16
C PRO A 17 5.27 -2.16 3.70
N ASN A 18 4.29 -3.02 4.02
CA ASN A 18 2.99 -2.58 4.51
C ASN A 18 2.79 -2.97 5.98
N ALA A 19 2.47 -1.97 6.79
CA ALA A 19 2.18 -2.08 8.22
C ALA A 19 0.67 -2.04 8.48
N TRP A 20 0.26 -2.47 9.68
CA TRP A 20 -1.13 -2.47 10.12
C TRP A 20 -1.32 -1.81 11.49
N ASP A 21 -0.20 -1.52 12.18
CA ASP A 21 -0.16 -0.84 13.46
C ASP A 21 1.14 -0.06 13.63
N HIS A 22 1.25 0.65 14.76
CA HIS A 22 2.42 1.45 15.10
C HIS A 22 3.69 0.61 15.21
N ALA A 23 3.62 -0.56 15.86
CA ALA A 23 4.81 -1.37 16.13
C ALA A 23 5.36 -1.98 14.83
N SER A 24 4.50 -2.51 13.96
CA SER A 24 4.91 -3.04 12.66
C SER A 24 5.55 -1.96 11.78
N ALA A 25 4.99 -0.74 11.76
CA ALA A 25 5.54 0.36 10.98
C ALA A 25 6.96 0.76 11.46
N LEU A 26 7.16 0.92 12.76
CA LEU A 26 8.47 1.26 13.31
C LEU A 26 9.49 0.14 13.16
N ALA A 27 9.08 -1.12 13.32
CA ALA A 27 9.95 -2.27 13.10
C ALA A 27 10.46 -2.34 11.65
N LEU A 28 9.61 -2.04 10.68
CA LEU A 28 9.96 -1.98 9.25
C LEU A 28 10.88 -0.78 8.95
N ALA A 29 10.55 0.40 9.47
CA ALA A 29 11.39 1.60 9.30
C ALA A 29 12.78 1.43 9.92
N ALA A 30 12.90 0.75 11.06
CA ALA A 30 14.17 0.45 11.72
C ALA A 30 15.09 -0.46 10.87
N ARG A 31 14.56 -1.13 9.84
CA ARG A 31 15.33 -1.92 8.85
C ARG A 31 15.83 -1.08 7.68
N GLY A 32 15.66 0.24 7.70
CA GLY A 32 16.16 1.17 6.69
C GLY A 32 15.23 1.37 5.50
N PHE A 33 13.96 0.93 5.57
CA PHE A 33 12.98 1.27 4.53
C PHE A 33 12.60 2.75 4.64
N PRO A 34 12.83 3.55 3.57
CA PRO A 34 12.60 5.00 3.61
C PRO A 34 11.11 5.36 3.64
N ALA A 35 10.27 4.43 3.23
CA ALA A 35 8.82 4.58 3.20
C ALA A 35 8.14 3.31 3.72
N VAL A 36 6.98 3.49 4.35
CA VAL A 36 6.11 2.42 4.85
C VAL A 36 4.70 2.67 4.34
N GLY A 37 4.06 1.62 3.78
CA GLY A 37 2.65 1.63 3.45
C GLY A 37 1.79 1.13 4.60
N THR A 38 0.48 1.38 4.56
CA THR A 38 -0.48 0.63 5.37
C THR A 38 -1.13 -0.49 4.55
N THR A 39 -1.87 -1.38 5.18
CA THR A 39 -2.68 -2.42 4.52
C THR A 39 -4.08 -2.42 5.09
N SER A 40 -5.09 -2.21 4.23
CA SER A 40 -6.51 -2.20 4.60
C SER A 40 -6.92 -3.51 5.30
N LEU A 41 -6.57 -4.67 4.74
CA LEU A 41 -6.86 -5.97 5.35
C LEU A 41 -6.28 -6.10 6.78
N GLY A 42 -5.04 -5.65 6.98
CA GLY A 42 -4.41 -5.73 8.32
C GLY A 42 -5.10 -4.83 9.33
N VAL A 43 -5.49 -3.62 8.94
CA VAL A 43 -6.26 -2.68 9.78
C VAL A 43 -7.65 -3.25 10.06
N ALA A 44 -8.38 -3.69 9.04
CA ALA A 44 -9.72 -4.25 9.17
C ALA A 44 -9.75 -5.48 10.08
N ALA A 45 -8.90 -6.47 9.81
CA ALA A 45 -8.85 -7.70 10.59
C ALA A 45 -8.45 -7.45 12.04
N SER A 46 -7.54 -6.50 12.32
CA SER A 46 -7.16 -6.11 13.67
C SER A 46 -8.32 -5.44 14.44
N ALA A 47 -9.21 -4.75 13.73
CA ALA A 47 -10.40 -4.11 14.29
C ALA A 47 -11.64 -5.05 14.32
N GLY A 48 -11.55 -6.26 13.75
CA GLY A 48 -12.69 -7.19 13.62
C GLY A 48 -13.72 -6.72 12.57
N LEU A 49 -13.28 -5.95 11.57
CA LEU A 49 -14.10 -5.38 10.52
C LEU A 49 -13.83 -6.07 9.17
N PRO A 50 -14.77 -6.05 8.22
CA PRO A 50 -14.54 -6.54 6.87
C PRO A 50 -13.64 -5.57 6.08
N ASP A 51 -12.71 -6.12 5.28
CA ASP A 51 -11.88 -5.39 4.33
C ASP A 51 -12.67 -5.05 3.06
N GLY A 52 -12.37 -3.90 2.44
CA GLY A 52 -13.02 -3.47 1.20
C GLY A 52 -14.51 -3.09 1.32
N ALA A 53 -15.02 -2.94 2.54
CA ALA A 53 -16.42 -2.62 2.84
C ALA A 53 -16.62 -1.17 3.33
N ALA A 54 -15.63 -0.33 3.16
CA ALA A 54 -15.59 1.06 3.65
C ALA A 54 -15.82 1.19 5.18
N ALA A 55 -15.58 0.13 5.94
CA ALA A 55 -15.84 0.07 7.38
C ALA A 55 -14.70 0.64 8.24
N THR A 56 -13.51 0.81 7.67
CA THR A 56 -12.24 1.11 8.39
C THR A 56 -11.81 2.58 8.32
N ARG A 57 -12.67 3.49 7.85
CA ARG A 57 -12.33 4.90 7.64
C ARG A 57 -11.67 5.55 8.86
N ASP A 58 -12.27 5.39 10.04
CA ASP A 58 -11.78 6.04 11.27
C ASP A 58 -10.54 5.33 11.82
N ASP A 59 -10.42 4.01 11.64
CA ASP A 59 -9.23 3.25 12.03
C ASP A 59 -8.04 3.62 11.15
N THR A 60 -8.25 3.78 9.85
CA THR A 60 -7.24 4.23 8.88
C THR A 60 -6.75 5.64 9.21
N LEU A 61 -7.66 6.58 9.51
CA LEU A 61 -7.28 7.94 9.91
C LEU A 61 -6.52 7.93 11.25
N ARG A 62 -6.97 7.14 12.22
CA ARG A 62 -6.31 7.01 13.53
C ARG A 62 -4.88 6.46 13.37
N LEU A 63 -4.69 5.46 12.52
CA LEU A 63 -3.37 4.92 12.22
C LEU A 63 -2.49 5.97 11.52
N ALA A 64 -3.03 6.69 10.53
CA ALA A 64 -2.30 7.76 9.85
C ALA A 64 -1.83 8.86 10.82
N LEU A 65 -2.69 9.29 11.76
CA LEU A 65 -2.34 10.25 12.81
C LEU A 65 -1.22 9.74 13.73
N ALA A 66 -1.22 8.44 14.05
CA ALA A 66 -0.17 7.83 14.88
C ALA A 66 1.17 7.70 14.16
N LEU A 67 1.17 7.57 12.83
CA LEU A 67 2.36 7.30 12.01
C LEU A 67 2.92 8.53 11.30
N GLY A 68 2.12 9.54 11.01
CA GLY A 68 2.50 10.63 10.11
C GLY A 68 3.61 11.56 10.61
N SER A 69 3.92 11.52 11.92
CA SER A 69 5.07 12.25 12.50
C SER A 69 6.32 11.39 12.65
N GLN A 70 6.29 10.12 12.23
CA GLN A 70 7.41 9.20 12.36
C GLN A 70 8.49 9.46 11.29
N PRO A 71 9.74 9.05 11.51
CA PRO A 71 10.87 9.38 10.62
C PRO A 71 10.92 8.50 9.35
N PHE A 72 9.78 8.31 8.68
CA PHE A 72 9.65 7.64 7.38
C PHE A 72 8.51 8.27 6.57
N LEU A 73 8.50 8.02 5.28
CA LEU A 73 7.45 8.48 4.38
C LEU A 73 6.25 7.53 4.44
N LEU A 74 5.08 8.05 4.85
CA LEU A 74 3.87 7.25 5.04
C LEU A 74 2.98 7.25 3.78
N SER A 75 2.69 6.05 3.24
CA SER A 75 1.68 5.84 2.19
C SER A 75 0.49 5.07 2.75
N VAL A 76 -0.71 5.66 2.71
CA VAL A 76 -1.91 5.06 3.31
C VAL A 76 -2.73 4.32 2.27
N ASP A 77 -3.15 3.09 2.58
CA ASP A 77 -4.16 2.36 1.82
C ASP A 77 -5.55 2.89 2.22
N ALA A 78 -6.19 3.61 1.31
CA ALA A 78 -7.45 4.32 1.54
C ALA A 78 -8.65 3.59 0.93
N GLU A 79 -8.54 2.30 0.59
CA GLU A 79 -9.59 1.55 -0.09
C GLU A 79 -10.15 2.34 -1.29
N GLY A 80 -11.46 2.33 -1.51
CA GLY A 80 -12.15 3.15 -2.53
C GLY A 80 -12.39 4.61 -2.12
N GLY A 81 -11.75 5.09 -1.03
CA GLY A 81 -11.92 6.43 -0.46
C GLY A 81 -13.05 6.53 0.55
N PHE A 82 -13.65 5.40 0.95
CA PHE A 82 -14.74 5.29 1.95
C PHE A 82 -16.04 6.04 1.59
N SER A 83 -16.16 6.53 0.36
CA SER A 83 -17.37 7.17 -0.17
C SER A 83 -17.42 7.04 -1.70
N ASP A 84 -18.61 7.15 -2.25
CA ASP A 84 -18.83 7.30 -3.70
C ASP A 84 -18.77 8.75 -4.17
N ASP A 85 -18.91 9.71 -3.26
CA ASP A 85 -18.84 11.15 -3.53
C ASP A 85 -17.37 11.60 -3.64
N PRO A 86 -16.94 12.14 -4.79
CA PRO A 86 -15.57 12.64 -4.97
C PRO A 86 -15.15 13.72 -3.97
N ASP A 87 -16.07 14.58 -3.52
CA ASP A 87 -15.76 15.65 -2.57
C ASP A 87 -15.52 15.10 -1.16
N GLU A 88 -16.27 14.06 -0.74
CA GLU A 88 -16.03 13.37 0.53
C GLU A 88 -14.69 12.60 0.51
N VAL A 89 -14.36 11.95 -0.62
CA VAL A 89 -13.06 11.28 -0.81
C VAL A 89 -11.92 12.29 -0.76
N ALA A 90 -12.07 13.45 -1.40
CA ALA A 90 -11.09 14.53 -1.38
C ALA A 90 -10.86 15.08 0.03
N GLU A 91 -11.93 15.28 0.80
CA GLU A 91 -11.82 15.74 2.19
C GLU A 91 -11.13 14.69 3.07
N PHE A 92 -11.42 13.40 2.90
CA PHE A 92 -10.72 12.35 3.61
C PHE A 92 -9.23 12.29 3.25
N ALA A 93 -8.89 12.39 1.97
CA ALA A 93 -7.50 12.46 1.51
C ALA A 93 -6.78 13.69 2.09
N ARG A 94 -7.45 14.84 2.20
CA ARG A 94 -6.91 16.03 2.85
C ARG A 94 -6.64 15.79 4.34
N GLN A 95 -7.51 15.07 5.05
CA GLN A 95 -7.29 14.67 6.45
C GLN A 95 -6.06 13.77 6.59
N LEU A 96 -5.89 12.79 5.70
CA LEU A 96 -4.70 11.94 5.67
C LEU A 96 -3.42 12.75 5.41
N TRP A 97 -3.46 13.69 4.47
CA TRP A 97 -2.33 14.57 4.18
C TRP A 97 -1.95 15.44 5.38
N VAL A 98 -2.93 16.05 6.04
CA VAL A 98 -2.71 16.83 7.29
C VAL A 98 -2.18 15.93 8.42
N ALA A 99 -2.60 14.66 8.48
CA ALA A 99 -2.06 13.69 9.43
C ALA A 99 -0.60 13.30 9.15
N GLY A 100 -0.03 13.68 7.98
CA GLY A 100 1.37 13.42 7.62
C GLY A 100 1.56 12.34 6.55
N ALA A 101 0.49 11.80 5.97
CA ALA A 101 0.62 10.92 4.82
C ALA A 101 1.16 11.69 3.60
N VAL A 102 2.12 11.10 2.89
CA VAL A 102 2.71 11.67 1.68
C VAL A 102 2.17 11.00 0.40
N GLY A 103 1.47 9.88 0.54
CA GLY A 103 0.80 9.17 -0.55
C GLY A 103 -0.37 8.35 -0.07
N ILE A 104 -1.26 8.02 -1.02
CA ILE A 104 -2.38 7.10 -0.80
C ILE A 104 -2.46 6.10 -1.94
N ASN A 105 -2.97 4.87 -1.65
CA ASN A 105 -3.61 4.04 -2.67
C ASN A 105 -5.10 4.38 -2.68
N LEU A 106 -5.68 4.47 -3.86
CA LEU A 106 -7.12 4.64 -4.06
C LEU A 106 -7.58 3.63 -5.11
N GLU A 107 -8.49 2.72 -4.75
CA GLU A 107 -8.91 1.59 -5.60
C GLU A 107 -10.26 1.83 -6.26
N ASP A 108 -10.47 1.21 -7.43
CA ASP A 108 -11.71 1.35 -8.20
C ASP A 108 -12.77 0.27 -7.88
N GLY A 109 -12.37 -0.85 -7.25
CA GLY A 109 -13.26 -1.97 -6.93
C GLY A 109 -14.07 -2.46 -8.14
N LEU A 110 -13.54 -2.30 -9.36
CA LEU A 110 -14.22 -2.53 -10.65
C LEU A 110 -15.48 -1.69 -10.87
N GLY A 111 -15.67 -0.63 -10.09
CA GLY A 111 -16.73 0.36 -10.32
C GLY A 111 -16.55 1.14 -11.62
N PRO A 112 -17.47 2.06 -11.96
CA PRO A 112 -17.36 2.89 -13.15
C PRO A 112 -16.05 3.70 -13.17
N PRO A 113 -15.17 3.53 -14.18
CA PRO A 113 -13.86 4.16 -14.19
C PRO A 113 -13.90 5.69 -14.22
N GLY A 114 -14.94 6.27 -14.82
CA GLY A 114 -15.16 7.73 -14.80
C GLY A 114 -15.43 8.28 -13.39
N ARG A 115 -16.10 7.51 -12.52
CA ARG A 115 -16.31 7.89 -11.13
C ARG A 115 -14.99 7.87 -10.37
N HIS A 116 -14.17 6.83 -10.57
CA HIS A 116 -12.85 6.74 -9.95
C HIS A 116 -11.91 7.86 -10.42
N ALA A 117 -11.92 8.18 -11.71
CA ALA A 117 -11.19 9.32 -12.25
C ALA A 117 -11.64 10.66 -11.61
N ALA A 118 -12.95 10.85 -11.38
CA ALA A 118 -13.46 12.03 -10.69
C ALA A 118 -12.94 12.12 -9.23
N LYS A 119 -12.91 10.99 -8.49
CA LYS A 119 -12.30 10.91 -7.15
C LYS A 119 -10.83 11.33 -7.19
N ILE A 120 -10.04 10.79 -8.13
CA ILE A 120 -8.62 11.14 -8.29
C ILE A 120 -8.46 12.65 -8.53
N ALA A 121 -9.21 13.22 -9.47
CA ALA A 121 -9.14 14.65 -9.78
C ALA A 121 -9.51 15.53 -8.58
N ALA A 122 -10.55 15.16 -7.82
CA ALA A 122 -10.97 15.86 -6.60
C ALA A 122 -9.86 15.81 -5.53
N VAL A 123 -9.26 14.63 -5.29
CA VAL A 123 -8.13 14.48 -4.36
C VAL A 123 -6.94 15.34 -4.78
N LYS A 124 -6.56 15.33 -6.06
CA LYS A 124 -5.43 16.14 -6.56
C LYS A 124 -5.70 17.63 -6.44
N SER A 125 -6.96 18.06 -6.55
CA SER A 125 -7.36 19.45 -6.32
C SER A 125 -7.25 19.85 -4.84
N ALA A 126 -7.71 19.00 -3.92
CA ALA A 126 -7.76 19.30 -2.48
C ALA A 126 -6.42 19.09 -1.76
N ALA A 127 -5.57 18.18 -2.25
CA ALA A 127 -4.28 17.81 -1.69
C ALA A 127 -3.21 17.64 -2.79
N PRO A 128 -2.80 18.71 -3.49
CA PRO A 128 -1.93 18.62 -4.66
C PRO A 128 -0.54 18.03 -4.39
N GLY A 129 -0.07 18.07 -3.13
CA GLY A 129 1.19 17.47 -2.68
C GLY A 129 1.09 15.98 -2.32
N LEU A 130 -0.11 15.43 -2.22
CA LEU A 130 -0.32 14.03 -1.90
C LEU A 130 -0.14 13.17 -3.16
N PHE A 131 0.71 12.14 -3.08
CA PHE A 131 0.92 11.19 -4.17
C PHE A 131 -0.28 10.23 -4.25
N VAL A 132 -1.00 10.24 -5.36
CA VAL A 132 -2.13 9.34 -5.63
C VAL A 132 -1.66 8.17 -6.48
N ASN A 133 -1.62 6.97 -5.88
CA ASN A 133 -1.38 5.70 -6.53
C ASN A 133 -2.74 5.06 -6.87
N ALA A 134 -3.21 5.29 -8.09
CA ALA A 134 -4.53 4.84 -8.53
C ALA A 134 -4.51 3.33 -8.82
N ARG A 135 -5.30 2.57 -8.06
CA ARG A 135 -5.39 1.12 -8.19
C ARG A 135 -6.58 0.73 -9.06
N THR A 136 -6.35 -0.23 -9.97
CA THR A 136 -7.43 -0.95 -10.63
C THR A 136 -7.40 -2.43 -10.24
N ASP A 137 -8.58 -3.00 -9.98
CA ASP A 137 -8.74 -4.36 -9.50
C ASP A 137 -9.02 -5.37 -10.62
N THR A 138 -8.73 -5.02 -11.87
CA THR A 138 -8.98 -5.87 -13.04
C THR A 138 -8.31 -7.24 -13.00
N TYR A 139 -7.13 -7.34 -12.35
CA TYR A 139 -6.43 -8.61 -12.11
C TYR A 139 -6.69 -9.19 -10.71
N TRP A 140 -7.26 -8.41 -9.81
CA TRP A 140 -7.53 -8.85 -8.43
C TRP A 140 -8.93 -9.42 -8.26
N LEU A 141 -9.95 -8.76 -8.82
CA LEU A 141 -11.35 -9.15 -8.74
C LEU A 141 -11.88 -9.70 -10.09
N GLY A 142 -11.22 -9.44 -11.20
CA GLY A 142 -11.64 -9.82 -12.53
C GLY A 142 -11.51 -11.31 -12.86
N GLY A 143 -10.74 -12.07 -12.08
CA GLY A 143 -10.49 -13.51 -12.30
C GLY A 143 -11.39 -14.47 -11.52
N GLY A 144 -12.45 -14.00 -10.83
CA GLY A 144 -13.28 -14.88 -9.97
C GLY A 144 -12.74 -14.92 -8.56
N ASP A 145 -12.87 -15.72 -7.70
CA ASP A 145 -12.65 -16.04 -6.29
C ASP A 145 -11.61 -15.23 -5.46
N GLY A 146 -11.09 -14.09 -5.93
CA GLY A 146 -10.30 -13.14 -5.11
C GLY A 146 -8.85 -13.53 -4.82
N ASP A 147 -8.38 -14.69 -5.29
CA ASP A 147 -6.99 -15.13 -5.14
C ASP A 147 -6.08 -14.73 -6.33
N GLY A 148 -6.62 -13.92 -7.26
CA GLY A 148 -5.89 -13.34 -8.39
C GLY A 148 -5.12 -14.40 -9.20
N ASP A 149 -5.82 -15.18 -10.03
CA ASP A 149 -5.18 -16.18 -10.91
C ASP A 149 -4.40 -15.54 -12.09
N GLY A 150 -4.31 -14.20 -12.12
CA GLY A 150 -3.55 -13.45 -13.11
C GLY A 150 -4.23 -13.27 -14.48
N TYR A 151 -5.47 -13.68 -14.62
CA TYR A 151 -6.24 -13.54 -15.88
C TYR A 151 -7.10 -12.26 -15.86
N GLY A 152 -6.48 -11.10 -15.91
CA GLY A 152 -7.16 -9.81 -16.09
C GLY A 152 -7.35 -9.47 -17.57
N ASP A 153 -8.29 -8.61 -17.88
CA ASP A 153 -8.43 -8.00 -19.19
C ASP A 153 -7.39 -6.87 -19.35
N GLU A 154 -6.34 -7.11 -20.14
CA GLU A 154 -5.25 -6.16 -20.39
C GLU A 154 -5.78 -4.89 -21.06
N THR A 155 -6.72 -5.00 -22.00
CA THR A 155 -7.30 -3.85 -22.72
C THR A 155 -8.10 -2.96 -21.77
N GLU A 156 -8.95 -3.56 -20.93
CA GLU A 156 -9.72 -2.81 -19.95
C GLU A 156 -8.81 -2.22 -18.85
N THR A 157 -7.78 -2.96 -18.44
CA THR A 157 -6.77 -2.47 -17.50
C THR A 157 -6.09 -1.23 -18.04
N LEU A 158 -5.55 -1.29 -19.24
CA LEU A 158 -4.87 -0.15 -19.87
C LEU A 158 -5.80 1.05 -20.00
N ARG A 159 -7.03 0.84 -20.48
CA ARG A 159 -8.04 1.91 -20.62
C ARG A 159 -8.34 2.62 -19.30
N ARG A 160 -8.45 1.86 -18.19
CA ARG A 160 -8.65 2.42 -16.84
C ARG A 160 -7.43 3.23 -16.41
N LEU A 161 -6.25 2.66 -16.53
CA LEU A 161 -5.01 3.31 -16.10
C LEU A 161 -4.73 4.61 -16.86
N GLU A 162 -4.99 4.64 -18.17
CA GLU A 162 -4.87 5.86 -18.98
C GLU A 162 -5.83 6.96 -18.49
N LEU A 163 -7.07 6.61 -18.19
CA LEU A 163 -8.05 7.54 -17.64
C LEU A 163 -7.62 8.08 -16.27
N TYR A 164 -7.02 7.24 -15.43
CA TYR A 164 -6.55 7.63 -14.10
C TYR A 164 -5.32 8.54 -14.18
N GLN A 165 -4.39 8.28 -15.11
CA GLN A 165 -3.29 9.20 -15.42
C GLN A 165 -3.80 10.57 -15.87
N GLN A 166 -4.79 10.61 -16.79
CA GLN A 166 -5.40 11.85 -17.26
C GLN A 166 -6.11 12.62 -16.13
N ALA A 167 -6.64 11.91 -15.13
CA ALA A 167 -7.24 12.51 -13.95
C ALA A 167 -6.21 13.04 -12.94
N GLY A 168 -4.91 12.82 -13.17
CA GLY A 168 -3.81 13.34 -12.35
C GLY A 168 -3.21 12.35 -11.35
N ALA A 169 -3.44 11.04 -11.51
CA ALA A 169 -2.74 10.04 -10.71
C ALA A 169 -1.21 10.16 -10.88
N ASP A 170 -0.46 10.12 -9.78
CA ASP A 170 1.00 10.22 -9.77
C ASP A 170 1.67 8.86 -10.00
N GLY A 171 0.96 7.77 -9.77
CA GLY A 171 1.33 6.40 -10.04
C GLY A 171 0.08 5.55 -10.25
N VAL A 172 0.26 4.33 -10.76
CA VAL A 172 -0.82 3.39 -10.98
C VAL A 172 -0.47 2.03 -10.37
N PHE A 173 -1.50 1.29 -9.93
CA PHE A 173 -1.32 0.03 -9.21
C PHE A 173 -2.24 -1.05 -9.76
N VAL A 174 -1.67 -2.21 -10.08
CA VAL A 174 -2.39 -3.39 -10.58
C VAL A 174 -2.04 -4.60 -9.71
N PRO A 175 -2.75 -4.82 -8.60
CA PRO A 175 -2.58 -6.04 -7.80
C PRO A 175 -3.03 -7.27 -8.60
N GLY A 176 -2.39 -8.42 -8.34
CA GLY A 176 -2.67 -9.67 -9.07
C GLY A 176 -1.95 -9.80 -10.43
N LEU A 177 -1.43 -8.72 -10.99
CA LEU A 177 -0.65 -8.76 -12.22
C LEU A 177 0.73 -9.37 -11.94
N THR A 178 0.96 -10.59 -12.47
CA THR A 178 2.21 -11.34 -12.27
C THR A 178 2.87 -11.80 -13.58
N GLU A 179 2.16 -11.74 -14.71
CA GLU A 179 2.65 -12.19 -16.00
C GLU A 179 3.65 -11.16 -16.56
N PRO A 180 4.95 -11.53 -16.83
CA PRO A 180 5.98 -10.58 -17.26
C PRO A 180 5.68 -9.83 -18.57
N ARG A 181 4.99 -10.47 -19.53
CA ARG A 181 4.66 -9.83 -20.80
C ARG A 181 3.62 -8.74 -20.64
N SER A 182 2.60 -8.97 -19.81
CA SER A 182 1.57 -7.97 -19.52
C SER A 182 2.13 -6.83 -18.68
N ILE A 183 3.07 -7.09 -17.75
CA ILE A 183 3.81 -6.05 -17.03
C ILE A 183 4.60 -5.16 -18.01
N ASP A 184 5.41 -5.77 -18.89
CA ASP A 184 6.20 -5.07 -19.91
C ASP A 184 5.32 -4.25 -20.86
N ALA A 185 4.18 -4.81 -21.30
CA ALA A 185 3.22 -4.11 -22.14
C ALA A 185 2.66 -2.86 -21.45
N LEU A 186 2.21 -2.97 -20.19
CA LEU A 186 1.70 -1.83 -19.44
C LEU A 186 2.79 -0.77 -19.20
N VAL A 187 3.99 -1.16 -18.78
CA VAL A 187 5.09 -0.22 -18.53
C VAL A 187 5.44 0.61 -19.79
N LYS A 188 5.38 -0.01 -20.97
CA LYS A 188 5.67 0.70 -22.24
C LYS A 188 4.61 1.72 -22.64
N HIS A 189 3.37 1.53 -22.21
CA HIS A 189 2.26 2.43 -22.55
C HIS A 189 2.04 3.52 -21.50
N LEU A 190 2.40 3.25 -20.23
CA LEU A 190 2.15 4.18 -19.14
C LEU A 190 3.25 5.25 -19.05
N THR A 191 2.84 6.45 -18.69
CA THR A 191 3.77 7.57 -18.40
C THR A 191 4.02 7.75 -16.91
N THR A 192 3.14 7.19 -16.07
CA THR A 192 3.26 7.17 -14.61
C THR A 192 3.91 5.88 -14.10
N PRO A 193 4.59 5.90 -12.95
CA PRO A 193 5.18 4.73 -12.33
C PRO A 193 4.16 3.61 -12.12
N LEU A 194 4.48 2.39 -12.56
CA LEU A 194 3.69 1.19 -12.28
C LEU A 194 4.09 0.59 -10.93
N ASN A 195 3.10 0.38 -10.07
CA ASN A 195 3.17 -0.44 -8.88
C ASN A 195 2.55 -1.82 -9.15
N VAL A 196 3.20 -2.87 -8.65
CA VAL A 196 2.65 -4.23 -8.61
C VAL A 196 2.60 -4.75 -7.18
N LEU A 197 1.74 -5.73 -6.93
CA LEU A 197 1.72 -6.46 -5.66
C LEU A 197 2.73 -7.61 -5.73
N TYR A 198 3.62 -7.70 -4.75
CA TYR A 198 4.53 -8.83 -4.64
C TYR A 198 3.76 -10.14 -4.45
N SER A 199 4.10 -11.13 -5.27
CA SER A 199 3.60 -12.50 -5.16
C SER A 199 4.77 -13.47 -5.03
N PRO A 200 4.77 -14.39 -4.05
CA PRO A 200 5.80 -15.43 -3.95
C PRO A 200 5.86 -16.36 -5.18
N ALA A 201 4.75 -16.47 -5.93
CA ALA A 201 4.65 -17.27 -7.16
C ALA A 201 4.93 -16.43 -8.42
N GLY A 202 5.08 -15.11 -8.29
CA GLY A 202 5.34 -14.18 -9.41
C GLY A 202 6.83 -13.94 -9.65
N PRO A 203 7.16 -12.98 -10.52
CA PRO A 203 8.55 -12.61 -10.81
C PRO A 203 9.29 -12.11 -9.56
N ALA A 204 10.57 -12.46 -9.46
CA ALA A 204 11.43 -11.94 -8.40
C ALA A 204 11.66 -10.42 -8.55
N VAL A 205 11.96 -9.73 -7.43
CA VAL A 205 12.17 -8.28 -7.39
C VAL A 205 13.16 -7.77 -8.46
N PRO A 206 14.34 -8.41 -8.70
CA PRO A 206 15.22 -7.96 -9.77
C PRO A 206 14.58 -8.03 -11.17
N HIS A 207 13.82 -9.09 -11.44
CA HIS A 207 13.12 -9.22 -12.72
C HIS A 207 12.01 -8.15 -12.88
N LEU A 208 11.27 -7.83 -11.82
CA LEU A 208 10.30 -6.73 -11.85
C LEU A 208 10.98 -5.37 -12.12
N ALA A 209 12.18 -5.16 -11.58
CA ALA A 209 12.99 -3.98 -11.86
C ALA A 209 13.40 -3.90 -13.34
N ASP A 210 13.88 -5.03 -13.91
CA ASP A 210 14.25 -5.14 -15.32
C ASP A 210 13.07 -4.87 -16.27
N LEU A 211 11.86 -5.25 -15.86
CA LEU A 211 10.62 -4.95 -16.59
C LEU A 211 10.18 -3.49 -16.48
N GLY A 212 10.85 -2.69 -15.65
CA GLY A 212 10.54 -1.26 -15.48
C GLY A 212 9.48 -0.95 -14.42
N VAL A 213 9.11 -1.91 -13.58
CA VAL A 213 8.26 -1.65 -12.40
C VAL A 213 8.97 -0.66 -11.47
N ARG A 214 8.25 0.32 -10.94
CA ARG A 214 8.81 1.40 -10.13
C ARG A 214 8.43 1.33 -8.65
N ARG A 215 7.41 0.55 -8.32
CA ARG A 215 7.03 0.27 -6.93
C ARG A 215 6.58 -1.18 -6.81
N ILE A 216 6.96 -1.82 -5.72
CA ILE A 216 6.55 -3.17 -5.34
C ILE A 216 5.98 -3.08 -3.93
N SER A 217 4.67 -3.23 -3.80
CA SER A 217 3.96 -3.25 -2.52
C SER A 217 3.78 -4.69 -2.04
N LEU A 218 3.74 -4.90 -0.72
CA LEU A 218 3.55 -6.24 -0.15
C LEU A 218 2.10 -6.50 0.26
N GLY A 219 1.25 -5.49 0.29
CA GLY A 219 -0.15 -5.61 0.71
C GLY A 219 -0.28 -6.27 2.09
N SER A 220 -1.18 -7.21 2.23
CA SER A 220 -1.41 -7.91 3.49
C SER A 220 -0.42 -9.04 3.81
N LEU A 221 0.57 -9.30 2.94
CA LEU A 221 1.47 -10.45 3.10
C LEU A 221 2.16 -10.46 4.48
N LEU A 222 2.68 -9.32 4.94
CA LEU A 222 3.39 -9.25 6.22
C LEU A 222 2.45 -9.50 7.39
N TYR A 223 1.24 -8.94 7.37
CA TYR A 223 0.20 -9.21 8.37
C TYR A 223 -0.15 -10.69 8.43
N ARG A 224 -0.46 -11.29 7.28
CA ARG A 224 -0.82 -12.72 7.20
C ARG A 224 0.33 -13.63 7.66
N ARG A 225 1.57 -13.28 7.37
CA ARG A 225 2.76 -13.99 7.86
C ARG A 225 2.92 -13.89 9.37
N ALA A 226 2.70 -12.70 9.95
CA ALA A 226 2.75 -12.50 11.40
C ALA A 226 1.67 -13.32 12.12
N LEU A 227 0.44 -13.31 11.61
CA LEU A 227 -0.67 -14.09 12.14
C LEU A 227 -0.40 -15.60 12.05
N GLY A 228 0.10 -16.06 10.89
CA GLY A 228 0.49 -17.46 10.70
C GLY A 228 1.60 -17.90 11.66
N ALA A 229 2.62 -17.08 11.87
CA ALA A 229 3.71 -17.36 12.80
C ALA A 229 3.23 -17.47 14.26
N ALA A 230 2.27 -16.63 14.67
CA ALA A 230 1.67 -16.70 16.00
C ALA A 230 0.93 -18.04 16.22
N VAL A 231 0.10 -18.45 15.25
CA VAL A 231 -0.64 -19.72 15.30
C VAL A 231 0.31 -20.93 15.30
N GLU A 232 1.32 -20.91 14.42
CA GLU A 232 2.33 -21.97 14.31
C GLU A 232 3.14 -22.11 15.61
N THR A 233 3.55 -20.98 16.21
CA THR A 233 4.24 -20.94 17.51
C THR A 233 3.41 -21.62 18.59
N MET A 234 2.13 -21.26 18.72
CA MET A 234 1.25 -21.86 19.74
C MET A 234 1.03 -23.34 19.48
N THR A 235 0.86 -23.74 18.24
CA THR A 235 0.70 -25.14 17.84
C THR A 235 1.96 -25.98 18.18
N ALA A 236 3.15 -25.43 17.95
CA ALA A 236 4.42 -26.08 18.31
C ALA A 236 4.53 -26.26 19.82
N VAL A 237 4.28 -25.23 20.62
CA VAL A 237 4.32 -25.26 22.07
C VAL A 237 3.32 -26.28 22.61
N ALA A 238 2.07 -26.30 22.14
CA ALA A 238 1.05 -27.24 22.54
C ALA A 238 1.43 -28.72 22.26
N ALA A 239 2.23 -28.94 21.22
CA ALA A 239 2.78 -30.25 20.85
C ALA A 239 4.12 -30.58 21.53
N GLY A 240 4.58 -29.79 22.51
CA GLY A 240 5.86 -29.98 23.20
C GLY A 240 7.09 -29.76 22.30
N ARG A 241 6.95 -29.04 21.18
CA ARG A 241 8.04 -28.73 20.26
C ARG A 241 8.56 -27.30 20.46
N THR A 242 9.82 -27.06 20.21
CA THR A 242 10.39 -25.71 20.18
C THR A 242 9.93 -24.96 18.95
N PRO A 243 9.32 -23.75 19.10
CA PRO A 243 8.96 -22.90 17.97
C PRO A 243 10.18 -22.56 17.12
N GLN A 244 9.97 -22.45 15.81
CA GLN A 244 11.01 -22.07 14.86
C GLN A 244 10.83 -20.60 14.42
N GLY A 245 11.89 -20.01 13.88
CA GLY A 245 11.91 -18.63 13.41
C GLY A 245 12.51 -17.65 14.41
N THR A 246 12.59 -16.38 14.02
CA THR A 246 13.13 -15.30 14.86
C THR A 246 12.00 -14.65 15.67
N THR A 247 12.25 -14.42 16.95
CA THR A 247 11.35 -13.69 17.83
C THR A 247 12.09 -12.45 18.35
N PRO A 248 11.58 -11.24 18.12
CA PRO A 248 12.16 -10.04 18.73
C PRO A 248 12.15 -10.14 20.25
N SER A 249 13.19 -9.63 20.89
CA SER A 249 13.24 -9.59 22.37
C SER A 249 12.17 -8.61 22.91
N TYR A 250 11.85 -8.77 24.19
CA TYR A 250 10.95 -7.83 24.89
C TYR A 250 11.46 -6.39 24.79
N GLU A 251 12.76 -6.19 24.95
CA GLU A 251 13.41 -4.87 24.90
C GLU A 251 13.32 -4.24 23.49
N GLU A 252 13.53 -5.03 22.44
CA GLU A 252 13.38 -4.56 21.05
C GLU A 252 11.94 -4.09 20.79
N VAL A 253 10.94 -4.85 21.21
CA VAL A 253 9.53 -4.45 21.05
C VAL A 253 9.20 -3.22 21.90
N GLN A 254 9.68 -3.17 23.16
CA GLN A 254 9.48 -2.04 24.05
C GLN A 254 10.09 -0.76 23.48
N ALA A 255 11.21 -0.86 22.76
CA ALA A 255 11.86 0.29 22.14
C ALA A 255 11.02 0.95 21.03
N LEU A 256 10.14 0.19 20.36
CA LEU A 256 9.23 0.72 19.32
C LEU A 256 8.19 1.71 19.89
N SER A 257 7.93 1.67 21.20
CA SER A 257 6.95 2.55 21.86
C SER A 257 7.56 3.84 22.40
N ARG A 258 8.87 4.03 22.28
CA ARG A 258 9.55 5.25 22.77
C ARG A 258 9.33 6.39 21.77
N PRO A 259 8.96 7.62 22.24
CA PRO A 259 8.94 8.78 21.39
C PRO A 259 10.34 8.99 20.79
N VAL A 260 10.43 9.23 19.50
CA VAL A 260 11.67 9.69 18.89
C VAL A 260 11.99 11.06 19.49
N LEU A 261 12.95 11.13 20.41
CA LEU A 261 13.45 12.40 20.92
C LEU A 261 14.07 13.12 19.72
N SER A 262 13.35 14.12 19.19
CA SER A 262 13.90 15.00 18.19
C SER A 262 15.11 15.71 18.82
N HIS A 263 16.31 15.32 18.42
CA HIS A 263 17.51 16.14 18.62
C HIS A 263 17.32 17.39 17.76
N ARG A 264 16.58 18.38 18.27
CA ARG A 264 16.74 19.75 17.81
C ARG A 264 18.14 20.15 18.25
N ALA A 265 19.10 20.01 17.35
CA ALA A 265 20.37 20.70 17.48
C ALA A 265 20.06 22.20 17.51
N HIS A 266 20.20 22.80 18.68
CA HIS A 266 20.30 24.22 18.81
C HIS A 266 21.71 24.57 18.32
N GLY A 267 21.78 25.21 17.16
CA GLY A 267 22.94 25.81 16.56
C GLY A 267 22.48 26.98 15.72
#